data_77bb29d9e679ac3bb92e407438907774
#
_entry.id   77bb29d9e679ac3bb92e407438907774
#
_cell.length_a   1.000
_cell.length_b   1.000
_cell.length_c   1.000
_cell.angle_alpha   90.00
_cell.angle_beta   90.00
_cell.angle_gamma   90.00
#
_symmetry.space_group_name_H-M   'P 1'
#
loop_
_entity.id
_entity.type
_entity.pdbx_description
1 polymer ?
#
loop_
_entity_poly.entity_id
_entity_poly.type
_entity_poly.pdbx_seq_one_letter_code
_entity_poly.pdbx_strand_id
1 'polypeptide(L)'
;MAAALVLASAGQALAADDIVIGASLPLSGPLAGFGAYQKWGYETAINDVNKNGGIDVGGVRHKVKLVIRDDKTDPNSTASNTETLISRDGAVAMLGSCTPALVNAGALVAERRKVPIVSGCDPLGAFKSVRQWKYAWDIFFDEGDLGTAPFRMLADYRLETNKKIAIFSDNGPDGKVVGGLIWPNAAKQGGFTVAQQNTFPVDAQQFTSMIGEAKADDAHIVLVDAIPPQAIAMRKQMVSADFQPKILVMEKGAEPEQFARALGKLSDGILVGGYWDPSFPYPGAADLGKRFESEMKQTQSQHIADSYTAAQVLLDAISKAGSVDRDKINDAIGKTNKTYVVGPVAFDAAHTSRIPIAVMQWQDGKAVTVWPKDRANGKPIFPLPAAR
;
A
#
# COMPACT_ATOMS: atom_id res chain seq x y z
N MET A 1 57.79 10.22 -48.09
CA MET A 1 56.59 9.56 -47.59
C MET A 1 56.55 9.79 -46.09
N ALA A 2 55.69 10.70 -45.61
CA ALA A 2 55.50 10.98 -44.18
C ALA A 2 54.19 10.30 -43.75
N ALA A 3 54.30 9.31 -42.84
CA ALA A 3 53.13 8.65 -42.25
C ALA A 3 52.62 9.50 -41.12
N ALA A 4 51.38 10.01 -41.24
CA ALA A 4 50.67 10.68 -40.18
C ALA A 4 50.04 9.64 -39.24
N LEU A 5 50.54 9.60 -37.98
CA LEU A 5 49.93 8.83 -36.90
C LEU A 5 48.67 9.58 -36.41
N VAL A 6 47.49 9.02 -36.65
CA VAL A 6 46.27 9.51 -36.03
C VAL A 6 46.16 8.85 -34.65
N LEU A 7 46.42 9.59 -33.61
CA LEU A 7 46.13 9.18 -32.21
C LEU A 7 44.64 9.33 -32.00
N ALA A 8 43.92 8.19 -32.01
CA ALA A 8 42.56 8.10 -31.52
C ALA A 8 42.62 8.22 -29.97
N SER A 9 42.27 9.39 -29.45
CA SER A 9 42.01 9.58 -28.03
C SER A 9 40.71 8.85 -27.67
N ALA A 10 40.82 7.64 -27.13
CA ALA A 10 39.69 6.99 -26.43
C ALA A 10 39.40 7.84 -25.19
N GLY A 11 38.41 8.69 -25.32
CA GLY A 11 37.88 9.40 -24.15
C GLY A 11 37.37 8.37 -23.15
N GLN A 12 38.04 8.25 -22.00
CA GLN A 12 37.47 7.54 -20.87
C GLN A 12 36.17 8.26 -20.50
N ALA A 13 35.02 7.63 -20.79
CA ALA A 13 33.76 8.06 -20.23
C ALA A 13 33.89 7.92 -18.70
N LEU A 14 34.08 9.03 -18.00
CA LEU A 14 33.96 9.08 -16.55
C LEU A 14 32.58 8.51 -16.22
N ALA A 15 32.53 7.46 -15.40
CA ALA A 15 31.29 6.95 -14.89
C ALA A 15 30.57 8.09 -14.16
N ALA A 16 29.37 8.41 -14.58
CA ALA A 16 28.59 9.43 -13.90
C ALA A 16 28.24 8.96 -12.48
N ASP A 17 28.24 9.88 -11.51
CA ASP A 17 27.88 9.57 -10.12
C ASP A 17 26.51 8.94 -10.04
N ASP A 18 26.34 7.97 -9.14
CA ASP A 18 25.05 7.32 -8.87
C ASP A 18 24.06 8.34 -8.30
N ILE A 19 22.82 8.27 -8.77
CA ILE A 19 21.70 9.03 -8.19
C ILE A 19 21.17 8.30 -6.98
N VAL A 20 21.26 8.92 -5.81
CA VAL A 20 20.82 8.31 -4.55
C VAL A 20 19.34 8.60 -4.30
N ILE A 21 18.56 7.53 -4.12
CA ILE A 21 17.16 7.55 -3.64
C ILE A 21 17.14 6.91 -2.26
N GLY A 22 16.46 7.54 -1.30
CA GLY A 22 16.32 7.03 0.06
C GLY A 22 14.94 6.40 0.30
N ALA A 23 14.88 5.41 1.18
CA ALA A 23 13.63 4.87 1.71
C ALA A 23 13.77 4.48 3.19
N SER A 24 12.80 4.85 4.02
CA SER A 24 12.65 4.31 5.37
C SER A 24 11.48 3.35 5.36
N LEU A 25 11.68 2.08 5.73
CA LEU A 25 10.68 1.03 5.58
C LEU A 25 10.53 0.23 6.88
N PRO A 26 9.33 -0.30 7.20
CA PRO A 26 9.11 -1.15 8.37
C PRO A 26 9.63 -2.58 8.10
N LEU A 27 10.96 -2.76 8.08
CA LEU A 27 11.56 -4.07 7.82
C LEU A 27 11.50 -5.00 9.04
N SER A 28 11.23 -4.45 10.21
CA SER A 28 10.98 -5.18 11.46
C SER A 28 9.76 -4.60 12.20
N GLY A 29 9.30 -5.31 13.24
CA GLY A 29 8.11 -4.93 13.99
C GLY A 29 6.79 -5.41 13.36
N PRO A 30 5.64 -4.90 13.85
CA PRO A 30 4.31 -5.39 13.47
C PRO A 30 3.95 -5.25 11.98
N LEU A 31 4.58 -4.30 11.27
CA LEU A 31 4.33 -4.04 9.84
C LEU A 31 5.42 -4.61 8.92
N ALA A 32 6.26 -5.53 9.42
CA ALA A 32 7.37 -6.08 8.63
C ALA A 32 6.92 -6.77 7.32
N GLY A 33 5.71 -7.30 7.27
CA GLY A 33 5.12 -7.87 6.05
C GLY A 33 4.97 -6.84 4.94
N PHE A 34 4.49 -5.65 5.26
CA PHE A 34 4.38 -4.53 4.31
C PHE A 34 5.77 -4.05 3.86
N GLY A 35 6.70 -3.90 4.80
CA GLY A 35 8.07 -3.50 4.50
C GLY A 35 8.79 -4.44 3.55
N ALA A 36 8.54 -5.74 3.65
CA ALA A 36 9.11 -6.74 2.75
C ALA A 36 8.58 -6.56 1.30
N TYR A 37 7.29 -6.33 1.12
CA TYR A 37 6.69 -6.05 -0.20
C TYR A 37 7.22 -4.75 -0.79
N GLN A 38 7.27 -3.68 -0.01
CA GLN A 38 7.78 -2.39 -0.46
C GLN A 38 9.25 -2.45 -0.86
N LYS A 39 10.07 -3.09 -0.03
CA LYS A 39 11.49 -3.29 -0.33
C LYS A 39 11.66 -4.00 -1.68
N TRP A 40 10.96 -5.11 -1.89
CA TRP A 40 11.04 -5.85 -3.15
C TRP A 40 10.57 -5.00 -4.34
N GLY A 41 9.46 -4.27 -4.21
CA GLY A 41 8.93 -3.42 -5.28
C GLY A 41 9.90 -2.30 -5.67
N TYR A 42 10.44 -1.59 -4.70
CA TYR A 42 11.40 -0.51 -4.92
C TYR A 42 12.71 -1.03 -5.53
N GLU A 43 13.30 -2.08 -4.95
CA GLU A 43 14.52 -2.70 -5.47
C GLU A 43 14.33 -3.22 -6.89
N THR A 44 13.17 -3.82 -7.17
CA THR A 44 12.85 -4.37 -8.49
C THR A 44 12.77 -3.27 -9.55
N ALA A 45 12.05 -2.18 -9.30
CA ALA A 45 11.94 -1.07 -10.24
C ALA A 45 13.31 -0.43 -10.54
N ILE A 46 14.12 -0.21 -9.51
CA ILE A 46 15.45 0.37 -9.63
C ILE A 46 16.41 -0.58 -10.37
N ASN A 47 16.36 -1.87 -10.05
CA ASN A 47 17.17 -2.88 -10.74
C ASN A 47 16.82 -2.99 -12.22
N ASP A 48 15.54 -2.88 -12.59
CA ASP A 48 15.10 -2.92 -13.98
C ASP A 48 15.68 -1.75 -14.78
N VAL A 49 15.64 -0.54 -14.22
CA VAL A 49 16.26 0.62 -14.84
C VAL A 49 17.80 0.46 -14.92
N ASN A 50 18.44 0.00 -13.87
CA ASN A 50 19.88 -0.18 -13.81
C ASN A 50 20.38 -1.26 -14.79
N LYS A 51 19.64 -2.35 -14.99
CA LYS A 51 19.95 -3.38 -16.00
C LYS A 51 19.94 -2.79 -17.41
N ASN A 52 19.09 -1.80 -17.65
CA ASN A 52 18.98 -1.08 -18.94
C ASN A 52 19.93 0.12 -19.05
N GLY A 53 20.99 0.18 -18.26
CA GLY A 53 22.01 1.23 -18.32
C GLY A 53 21.77 2.42 -17.39
N GLY A 54 20.74 2.40 -16.54
CA GLY A 54 20.39 3.52 -15.65
C GLY A 54 19.38 4.48 -16.29
N ILE A 55 19.18 5.65 -15.67
CA ILE A 55 18.28 6.70 -16.15
C ILE A 55 19.07 7.78 -16.90
N ASP A 56 18.44 8.36 -17.91
CA ASP A 56 18.98 9.51 -18.62
C ASP A 56 18.67 10.78 -17.81
N VAL A 57 19.70 11.58 -17.53
CA VAL A 57 19.58 12.89 -16.90
C VAL A 57 20.38 13.89 -17.70
N GLY A 58 19.72 14.72 -18.47
CA GLY A 58 20.35 15.73 -19.31
C GLY A 58 21.29 15.17 -20.38
N GLY A 59 21.02 13.98 -20.91
CA GLY A 59 21.82 13.31 -21.92
C GLY A 59 22.94 12.41 -21.35
N VAL A 60 23.03 12.29 -20.02
CA VAL A 60 24.00 11.42 -19.34
C VAL A 60 23.28 10.28 -18.63
N ARG A 61 23.79 9.06 -18.79
CA ARG A 61 23.24 7.87 -18.12
C ARG A 61 23.83 7.73 -16.72
N HIS A 62 22.94 7.66 -15.72
CA HIS A 62 23.29 7.48 -14.32
C HIS A 62 22.71 6.16 -13.79
N LYS A 63 23.46 5.42 -13.00
CA LYS A 63 22.90 4.36 -12.17
C LYS A 63 22.13 4.97 -11.00
N VAL A 64 21.16 4.24 -10.51
CA VAL A 64 20.37 4.63 -9.34
C VAL A 64 20.74 3.74 -8.16
N LYS A 65 21.10 4.37 -7.04
CA LYS A 65 21.39 3.69 -5.79
C LYS A 65 20.25 3.88 -4.82
N LEU A 66 19.63 2.79 -4.40
CA LEU A 66 18.63 2.80 -3.33
C LEU A 66 19.31 2.59 -1.98
N VAL A 67 19.06 3.48 -1.03
CA VAL A 67 19.52 3.35 0.35
C VAL A 67 18.30 3.17 1.25
N ILE A 68 18.19 1.99 1.89
CA ILE A 68 17.04 1.63 2.74
C ILE A 68 17.49 1.61 4.21
N ARG A 69 16.62 2.14 5.10
CA ARG A 69 16.77 2.07 6.56
C ARG A 69 15.51 1.46 7.17
N ASP A 70 15.71 0.59 8.18
CA ASP A 70 14.61 0.00 8.95
C ASP A 70 14.04 1.02 9.94
N ASP A 71 12.74 1.33 9.86
CA ASP A 71 12.05 2.20 10.81
C ASP A 71 11.45 1.44 12.01
N LYS A 72 11.51 0.11 11.99
CA LYS A 72 11.04 -0.75 13.08
C LYS A 72 9.55 -0.57 13.41
N THR A 73 8.77 -0.09 12.44
CA THR A 73 7.36 0.28 12.64
C THR A 73 7.18 1.45 13.63
N ASP A 74 8.18 2.35 13.73
CA ASP A 74 8.16 3.50 14.63
C ASP A 74 8.24 4.82 13.83
N PRO A 75 7.24 5.73 13.94
CA PRO A 75 7.22 7.01 13.24
C PRO A 75 8.41 7.93 13.55
N ASN A 76 8.93 7.90 14.78
CA ASN A 76 10.10 8.69 15.14
C ASN A 76 11.36 8.17 14.44
N SER A 77 11.49 6.85 14.34
CA SER A 77 12.55 6.20 13.57
C SER A 77 12.44 6.52 12.09
N THR A 78 11.20 6.53 11.52
CA THR A 78 10.97 6.93 10.13
C THR A 78 11.45 8.36 9.89
N ALA A 79 11.07 9.30 10.75
CA ALA A 79 11.51 10.69 10.64
C ALA A 79 13.03 10.85 10.74
N SER A 80 13.67 10.18 11.70
CA SER A 80 15.11 10.19 11.90
C SER A 80 15.89 9.57 10.71
N ASN A 81 15.39 8.44 10.19
CA ASN A 81 15.94 7.79 9.01
C ASN A 81 15.85 8.70 7.78
N THR A 82 14.68 9.31 7.55
CA THR A 82 14.47 10.24 6.43
C THR A 82 15.43 11.43 6.51
N GLU A 83 15.60 12.01 7.70
CA GLU A 83 16.58 13.08 7.93
C GLU A 83 18.00 12.63 7.57
N THR A 84 18.39 11.42 8.01
CA THR A 84 19.72 10.87 7.75
C THR A 84 19.96 10.57 6.28
N LEU A 85 18.96 9.95 5.61
CA LEU A 85 19.02 9.64 4.18
C LEU A 85 19.23 10.91 3.34
N ILE A 86 18.56 12.01 3.70
CA ILE A 86 18.67 13.30 3.00
C ILE A 86 19.99 14.00 3.31
N SER A 87 20.37 14.09 4.60
CA SER A 87 21.48 14.95 5.03
C SER A 87 22.86 14.31 4.97
N ARG A 88 22.94 12.97 5.13
CA ARG A 88 24.21 12.23 5.19
C ARG A 88 24.42 11.31 4.00
N ASP A 89 23.34 10.61 3.57
CA ASP A 89 23.45 9.64 2.49
C ASP A 89 23.25 10.29 1.10
N GLY A 90 22.89 11.59 1.06
CA GLY A 90 22.81 12.38 -0.17
C GLY A 90 21.61 12.09 -1.05
N ALA A 91 20.51 11.58 -0.47
CA ALA A 91 19.30 11.31 -1.24
C ALA A 91 18.72 12.59 -1.87
N VAL A 92 18.56 12.57 -3.18
CA VAL A 92 17.95 13.67 -3.95
C VAL A 92 16.43 13.58 -3.96
N ALA A 93 15.90 12.37 -3.75
CA ALA A 93 14.48 12.07 -3.67
C ALA A 93 14.24 10.86 -2.75
N MET A 94 12.99 10.69 -2.30
CA MET A 94 12.62 9.67 -1.33
C MET A 94 11.47 8.80 -1.84
N LEU A 95 11.43 7.56 -1.38
CA LEU A 95 10.28 6.66 -1.45
C LEU A 95 9.68 6.48 -0.06
N GLY A 96 8.34 6.47 0.01
CA GLY A 96 7.61 6.44 1.27
C GLY A 96 7.63 5.09 1.98
N SER A 97 7.22 5.09 3.24
CA SER A 97 6.96 3.91 4.07
C SER A 97 5.53 3.38 3.83
N CYS A 98 4.96 2.65 4.79
CA CYS A 98 3.59 2.15 4.72
C CYS A 98 2.80 2.51 5.97
N THR A 99 1.51 2.71 5.82
CA THR A 99 0.53 3.22 6.77
C THR A 99 0.67 4.73 7.06
N PRO A 100 -0.43 5.43 7.40
CA PRO A 100 -0.43 6.87 7.61
C PRO A 100 0.60 7.36 8.62
N ALA A 101 0.79 6.61 9.72
CA ALA A 101 1.72 7.02 10.76
C ALA A 101 3.17 7.11 10.27
N LEU A 102 3.61 6.15 9.49
CA LEU A 102 4.99 6.09 8.98
C LEU A 102 5.17 6.98 7.74
N VAL A 103 4.24 6.91 6.79
CA VAL A 103 4.28 7.74 5.57
C VAL A 103 4.35 9.21 5.94
N ASN A 104 3.42 9.69 6.80
CA ASN A 104 3.36 11.09 7.17
C ASN A 104 4.57 11.54 7.99
N ALA A 105 5.16 10.69 8.82
CA ALA A 105 6.39 11.00 9.55
C ALA A 105 7.56 11.28 8.60
N GLY A 106 7.75 10.46 7.57
CA GLY A 106 8.76 10.66 6.52
C GLY A 106 8.44 11.87 5.65
N ALA A 107 7.19 12.01 5.22
CA ALA A 107 6.73 13.11 4.36
C ALA A 107 6.92 14.48 5.02
N LEU A 108 6.66 14.62 6.33
CA LEU A 108 6.90 15.87 7.07
C LEU A 108 8.37 16.29 7.09
N VAL A 109 9.31 15.33 7.16
CA VAL A 109 10.73 15.61 7.07
C VAL A 109 11.12 16.01 5.64
N ALA A 110 10.68 15.25 4.65
CA ALA A 110 10.94 15.51 3.23
C ALA A 110 10.40 16.90 2.81
N GLU A 111 9.18 17.24 3.23
CA GLU A 111 8.58 18.55 3.04
C GLU A 111 9.43 19.70 3.61
N ARG A 112 9.86 19.57 4.86
CA ARG A 112 10.72 20.57 5.53
C ARG A 112 12.06 20.71 4.82
N ARG A 113 12.61 19.63 4.30
CA ARG A 113 13.89 19.58 3.59
C ARG A 113 13.77 19.90 2.11
N LYS A 114 12.56 20.14 1.60
CA LYS A 114 12.27 20.36 0.18
C LYS A 114 12.86 19.23 -0.69
N VAL A 115 12.60 17.99 -0.30
CA VAL A 115 13.00 16.78 -1.04
C VAL A 115 11.74 16.07 -1.49
N PRO A 116 11.57 15.81 -2.79
CA PRO A 116 10.37 15.11 -3.24
C PRO A 116 10.33 13.68 -2.69
N ILE A 117 9.18 13.28 -2.18
CA ILE A 117 8.88 11.93 -1.72
C ILE A 117 7.62 11.42 -2.41
N VAL A 118 7.69 10.19 -2.95
CA VAL A 118 6.53 9.50 -3.52
C VAL A 118 6.23 8.27 -2.68
N SER A 119 5.00 8.16 -2.23
CA SER A 119 4.48 7.04 -1.46
C SER A 119 3.35 6.33 -2.22
N GLY A 120 3.02 5.12 -1.82
CA GLY A 120 1.95 4.32 -2.39
C GLY A 120 1.26 3.47 -1.32
N CYS A 121 1.19 3.95 -0.08
CA CYS A 121 0.66 3.17 1.04
C CYS A 121 0.08 4.05 2.17
N ASP A 122 -0.52 5.19 1.82
CA ASP A 122 -1.27 6.03 2.75
C ASP A 122 -2.65 6.33 2.16
N PRO A 123 -3.76 5.90 2.79
CA PRO A 123 -5.09 6.28 2.33
C PRO A 123 -5.22 7.78 2.11
N LEU A 124 -5.75 8.18 0.93
CA LEU A 124 -5.66 9.56 0.45
C LEU A 124 -6.30 10.59 1.37
N GLY A 125 -7.34 10.23 2.11
CA GLY A 125 -7.96 11.10 3.11
C GLY A 125 -7.04 11.32 4.31
N ALA A 126 -6.38 10.27 4.80
CA ALA A 126 -5.41 10.37 5.88
C ALA A 126 -4.21 11.22 5.46
N PHE A 127 -3.65 10.99 4.26
CA PHE A 127 -2.55 11.78 3.71
C PHE A 127 -2.90 13.27 3.58
N LYS A 128 -4.05 13.59 3.00
CA LYS A 128 -4.53 14.99 2.82
C LYS A 128 -4.86 15.69 4.13
N SER A 129 -5.25 14.95 5.17
CA SER A 129 -5.66 15.52 6.45
C SER A 129 -4.54 16.16 7.24
N VAL A 130 -3.27 15.79 6.98
CA VAL A 130 -2.10 16.27 7.72
C VAL A 130 -1.78 17.72 7.38
N ARG A 131 -1.75 18.02 6.10
CA ARG A 131 -1.48 19.38 5.58
C ARG A 131 -1.67 19.45 4.08
N GLN A 132 -1.60 20.69 3.53
CA GLN A 132 -1.39 20.88 2.10
C GLN A 132 0.09 20.65 1.77
N TRP A 133 0.37 19.56 1.03
CA TRP A 133 1.71 19.16 0.65
C TRP A 133 2.26 19.98 -0.52
N LYS A 134 3.60 20.07 -0.61
CA LYS A 134 4.33 20.67 -1.74
C LYS A 134 5.37 19.71 -2.32
N TYR A 135 5.99 18.86 -1.50
CA TYR A 135 7.03 17.92 -1.91
C TYR A 135 6.68 16.47 -1.64
N ALA A 136 5.53 16.20 -1.00
CA ALA A 136 5.06 14.85 -0.78
C ALA A 136 3.90 14.52 -1.73
N TRP A 137 3.94 13.31 -2.31
CA TRP A 137 3.03 12.77 -3.30
C TRP A 137 2.60 11.38 -2.90
N ASP A 138 1.31 11.05 -3.08
CA ASP A 138 0.80 9.74 -2.73
C ASP A 138 -0.09 9.13 -3.82
N ILE A 139 0.08 7.82 -4.04
CA ILE A 139 -0.63 7.03 -5.06
C ILE A 139 -1.35 5.90 -4.35
N PHE A 140 -2.58 6.10 -3.94
CA PHE A 140 -3.29 5.08 -3.18
C PHE A 140 -4.80 5.14 -3.42
N PHE A 141 -5.56 4.37 -2.65
CA PHE A 141 -7.02 4.41 -2.71
C PHE A 141 -7.60 5.55 -1.85
N ASP A 142 -8.84 5.93 -2.19
CA ASP A 142 -9.65 6.83 -1.37
C ASP A 142 -10.45 5.99 -0.35
N GLU A 143 -10.46 6.40 0.91
CA GLU A 143 -11.14 5.67 1.98
C GLU A 143 -12.66 5.59 1.77
N GLY A 144 -13.25 6.59 1.10
CA GLY A 144 -14.66 6.56 0.75
C GLY A 144 -14.98 5.41 -0.21
N ASP A 145 -14.09 5.11 -1.15
CA ASP A 145 -14.22 3.94 -2.02
C ASP A 145 -14.06 2.64 -1.24
N LEU A 146 -13.02 2.56 -0.42
CA LEU A 146 -12.76 1.40 0.43
C LEU A 146 -13.98 1.11 1.33
N GLY A 147 -14.46 2.12 2.03
CA GLY A 147 -15.56 1.98 2.97
C GLY A 147 -16.90 1.61 2.31
N THR A 148 -17.12 2.00 1.06
CA THR A 148 -18.35 1.67 0.33
C THR A 148 -18.29 0.36 -0.45
N ALA A 149 -17.08 -0.13 -0.79
CA ALA A 149 -16.89 -1.31 -1.63
C ALA A 149 -17.56 -2.58 -1.09
N PRO A 150 -17.46 -2.95 0.20
CA PRO A 150 -18.13 -4.13 0.73
C PRO A 150 -19.66 -4.05 0.55
N PHE A 151 -20.28 -2.90 0.78
CA PHE A 151 -21.73 -2.72 0.65
C PHE A 151 -22.18 -2.81 -0.81
N ARG A 152 -21.39 -2.25 -1.73
CA ARG A 152 -21.66 -2.35 -3.17
C ARG A 152 -21.52 -3.80 -3.65
N MET A 153 -20.51 -4.52 -3.19
CA MET A 153 -20.34 -5.95 -3.46
C MET A 153 -21.54 -6.75 -2.96
N LEU A 154 -22.01 -6.51 -1.72
CA LEU A 154 -23.21 -7.15 -1.17
C LEU A 154 -24.43 -6.95 -2.06
N ALA A 155 -24.67 -5.72 -2.52
CA ALA A 155 -25.79 -5.38 -3.39
C ALA A 155 -25.67 -6.06 -4.76
N ASP A 156 -24.48 -6.00 -5.38
CA ASP A 156 -24.22 -6.58 -6.72
C ASP A 156 -24.39 -8.10 -6.75
N TYR A 157 -23.97 -8.78 -5.67
CA TYR A 157 -24.13 -10.24 -5.53
C TYR A 157 -25.42 -10.66 -4.84
N ARG A 158 -26.26 -9.71 -4.39
CA ARG A 158 -27.51 -9.94 -3.65
C ARG A 158 -27.30 -10.84 -2.43
N LEU A 159 -26.24 -10.56 -1.65
CA LEU A 159 -25.92 -11.36 -0.47
C LEU A 159 -26.82 -10.95 0.70
N GLU A 160 -27.60 -11.92 1.20
CA GLU A 160 -28.63 -11.65 2.21
C GLU A 160 -28.07 -11.66 3.64
N THR A 161 -28.28 -10.55 4.35
CA THR A 161 -27.91 -10.37 5.76
C THR A 161 -29.08 -9.75 6.53
N ASN A 162 -29.01 -9.73 7.86
CA ASN A 162 -29.97 -8.97 8.68
C ASN A 162 -29.64 -7.45 8.71
N LYS A 163 -28.62 -7.01 7.98
CA LYS A 163 -28.14 -5.62 7.90
C LYS A 163 -27.63 -5.03 9.21
N LYS A 164 -27.37 -5.83 10.24
CA LYS A 164 -26.72 -5.39 11.46
C LYS A 164 -25.20 -5.51 11.34
N ILE A 165 -24.50 -4.45 11.70
CA ILE A 165 -23.06 -4.31 11.57
C ILE A 165 -22.42 -4.06 12.93
N ALA A 166 -21.32 -4.75 13.21
CA ALA A 166 -20.36 -4.37 14.24
C ALA A 166 -19.09 -3.81 13.58
N ILE A 167 -18.59 -2.67 14.06
CA ILE A 167 -17.38 -2.00 13.59
C ILE A 167 -16.35 -2.02 14.71
N PHE A 168 -15.17 -2.57 14.43
CA PHE A 168 -14.02 -2.62 15.33
C PHE A 168 -12.82 -1.94 14.65
N SER A 169 -12.30 -0.88 15.24
CA SER A 169 -11.17 -0.15 14.65
C SER A 169 -10.10 0.17 15.68
N ASP A 170 -8.83 0.14 15.25
CA ASP A 170 -7.78 0.66 16.10
C ASP A 170 -7.89 2.19 16.24
N ASN A 171 -7.20 2.75 17.25
CA ASN A 171 -7.21 4.19 17.50
C ASN A 171 -6.13 4.96 16.71
N GLY A 172 -5.52 4.33 15.71
CA GLY A 172 -4.60 4.95 14.76
C GLY A 172 -5.30 5.94 13.82
N PRO A 173 -4.54 6.67 12.99
CA PRO A 173 -5.10 7.68 12.10
C PRO A 173 -6.14 7.12 11.12
N ASP A 174 -5.85 5.99 10.47
CA ASP A 174 -6.74 5.32 9.53
C ASP A 174 -7.96 4.68 10.21
N GLY A 175 -7.77 4.00 11.35
CA GLY A 175 -8.87 3.43 12.12
C GLY A 175 -9.89 4.48 12.57
N LYS A 176 -9.43 5.69 12.94
CA LYS A 176 -10.31 6.82 13.24
C LYS A 176 -11.10 7.31 12.04
N VAL A 177 -10.49 7.30 10.85
CA VAL A 177 -11.16 7.75 9.62
C VAL A 177 -12.07 6.65 9.08
N VAL A 178 -11.55 5.46 8.83
CA VAL A 178 -12.32 4.35 8.22
C VAL A 178 -13.39 3.84 9.17
N GLY A 179 -13.00 3.38 10.37
CA GLY A 179 -13.92 2.83 11.37
C GLY A 179 -14.75 3.90 12.07
N GLY A 180 -14.20 5.10 12.27
CA GLY A 180 -14.85 6.19 12.99
C GLY A 180 -15.86 7.00 12.17
N LEU A 181 -15.63 7.16 10.87
CA LEU A 181 -16.43 8.03 10.02
C LEU A 181 -16.98 7.35 8.77
N ILE A 182 -16.12 6.65 8.00
CA ILE A 182 -16.49 6.21 6.66
C ILE A 182 -17.46 5.05 6.71
N TRP A 183 -17.14 3.97 7.42
CA TRP A 183 -18.03 2.82 7.55
C TRP A 183 -19.39 3.14 8.18
N PRO A 184 -19.48 3.91 9.29
CA PRO A 184 -20.78 4.30 9.82
C PRO A 184 -21.64 5.08 8.82
N ASN A 185 -21.01 6.01 8.08
CA ASN A 185 -21.72 6.79 7.05
C ASN A 185 -22.14 5.93 5.86
N ALA A 186 -21.27 5.07 5.35
CA ALA A 186 -21.57 4.14 4.26
C ALA A 186 -22.67 3.14 4.66
N ALA A 187 -22.62 2.63 5.89
CA ALA A 187 -23.66 1.75 6.43
C ALA A 187 -25.03 2.44 6.45
N LYS A 188 -25.08 3.67 6.97
CA LYS A 188 -26.32 4.46 7.02
C LYS A 188 -26.89 4.72 5.62
N GLN A 189 -26.05 5.10 4.66
CA GLN A 189 -26.45 5.32 3.27
C GLN A 189 -26.95 4.04 2.59
N GLY A 190 -26.36 2.90 2.92
CA GLY A 190 -26.72 1.57 2.41
C GLY A 190 -27.97 0.95 3.09
N GLY A 191 -28.57 1.63 4.08
CA GLY A 191 -29.71 1.13 4.83
C GLY A 191 -29.33 -0.01 5.80
N PHE A 192 -28.11 0.01 6.33
CA PHE A 192 -27.64 -0.89 7.37
C PHE A 192 -27.71 -0.22 8.74
N THR A 193 -27.81 -1.03 9.80
CA THR A 193 -27.80 -0.58 11.19
C THR A 193 -26.45 -0.90 11.83
N VAL A 194 -25.73 0.12 12.26
CA VAL A 194 -24.54 -0.07 13.09
C VAL A 194 -25.03 -0.40 14.51
N ALA A 195 -24.96 -1.68 14.87
CA ALA A 195 -25.34 -2.16 16.21
C ALA A 195 -24.24 -1.83 17.22
N GLN A 196 -22.97 -1.87 16.76
CA GLN A 196 -21.81 -1.56 17.59
C GLN A 196 -20.72 -0.85 16.82
N GLN A 197 -20.03 0.06 17.52
CA GLN A 197 -18.82 0.72 17.04
C GLN A 197 -17.83 0.83 18.18
N ASN A 198 -16.80 0.00 18.15
CA ASN A 198 -15.79 -0.10 19.20
C ASN A 198 -14.41 0.31 18.66
N THR A 199 -13.69 1.08 19.47
CA THR A 199 -12.30 1.48 19.19
C THR A 199 -11.38 0.88 20.25
N PHE A 200 -10.21 0.37 19.82
CA PHE A 200 -9.23 -0.24 20.69
C PHE A 200 -7.82 0.33 20.44
N PRO A 201 -6.91 0.27 21.45
CA PRO A 201 -5.53 0.70 21.29
C PRO A 201 -4.77 -0.10 20.23
N VAL A 202 -3.81 0.51 19.53
CA VAL A 202 -2.99 -0.15 18.50
C VAL A 202 -2.10 -1.29 19.04
N ASP A 203 -1.97 -1.43 20.34
CA ASP A 203 -1.26 -2.51 21.03
C ASP A 203 -2.19 -3.53 21.71
N ALA A 204 -3.51 -3.41 21.53
CA ALA A 204 -4.51 -4.31 22.12
C ALA A 204 -4.30 -5.76 21.67
N GLN A 205 -4.51 -6.69 22.60
CA GLN A 205 -4.39 -8.14 22.40
C GLN A 205 -5.70 -8.89 22.72
N GLN A 206 -6.65 -8.24 23.38
CA GLN A 206 -7.89 -8.84 23.85
C GLN A 206 -9.10 -8.09 23.28
N PHE A 207 -10.00 -8.86 22.67
CA PHE A 207 -11.16 -8.35 21.94
C PHE A 207 -12.47 -9.04 22.37
N THR A 208 -12.41 -9.88 23.41
CA THR A 208 -13.51 -10.77 23.82
C THR A 208 -14.79 -10.02 24.16
N SER A 209 -14.71 -8.83 24.80
CA SER A 209 -15.89 -8.03 25.17
C SER A 209 -16.64 -7.57 23.90
N MET A 210 -15.98 -6.89 22.99
CA MET A 210 -16.60 -6.39 21.76
C MET A 210 -17.12 -7.52 20.85
N ILE A 211 -16.42 -8.67 20.84
CA ILE A 211 -16.88 -9.87 20.13
C ILE A 211 -18.16 -10.43 20.76
N GLY A 212 -18.20 -10.51 22.09
CA GLY A 212 -19.37 -10.98 22.83
C GLY A 212 -20.60 -10.10 22.63
N GLU A 213 -20.39 -8.80 22.62
CA GLU A 213 -21.45 -7.81 22.34
C GLU A 213 -21.98 -7.95 20.89
N ALA A 214 -21.07 -8.06 19.89
CA ALA A 214 -21.47 -8.24 18.49
C ALA A 214 -22.24 -9.55 18.28
N LYS A 215 -21.87 -10.62 19.01
CA LYS A 215 -22.62 -11.89 19.02
C LYS A 215 -24.01 -11.71 19.64
N ALA A 216 -24.12 -11.01 20.77
CA ALA A 216 -25.40 -10.77 21.45
C ALA A 216 -26.36 -9.92 20.59
N ASP A 217 -25.83 -8.98 19.82
CA ASP A 217 -26.60 -8.15 18.90
C ASP A 217 -26.95 -8.86 17.58
N ASP A 218 -26.51 -10.09 17.38
CA ASP A 218 -26.69 -10.86 16.15
C ASP A 218 -26.15 -10.09 14.92
N ALA A 219 -24.93 -9.56 15.02
CA ALA A 219 -24.33 -8.83 13.91
C ALA A 219 -23.91 -9.78 12.78
N HIS A 220 -24.60 -9.72 11.63
CA HIS A 220 -24.25 -10.53 10.46
C HIS A 220 -23.03 -10.02 9.72
N ILE A 221 -22.65 -8.76 9.92
CA ILE A 221 -21.51 -8.11 9.25
C ILE A 221 -20.57 -7.59 10.33
N VAL A 222 -19.29 -7.93 10.22
CA VAL A 222 -18.24 -7.37 11.06
C VAL A 222 -17.20 -6.70 10.17
N LEU A 223 -16.92 -5.43 10.44
CA LEU A 223 -15.92 -4.63 9.76
C LEU A 223 -14.79 -4.33 10.75
N VAL A 224 -13.57 -4.69 10.40
CA VAL A 224 -12.39 -4.57 11.26
C VAL A 224 -11.31 -3.76 10.55
N ASP A 225 -10.85 -2.68 11.16
CA ASP A 225 -9.63 -1.99 10.80
C ASP A 225 -8.58 -2.19 11.89
N ALA A 226 -7.57 -3.02 11.60
CA ALA A 226 -6.57 -3.47 12.57
C ALA A 226 -5.26 -3.83 11.88
N ILE A 227 -4.14 -3.76 12.59
CA ILE A 227 -2.85 -4.27 12.08
C ILE A 227 -2.83 -5.82 12.08
N PRO A 228 -1.93 -6.49 11.32
CA PRO A 228 -1.97 -7.94 11.15
C PRO A 228 -1.98 -8.77 12.44
N PRO A 229 -1.18 -8.49 13.48
CA PRO A 229 -1.24 -9.27 14.73
C PRO A 229 -2.60 -9.22 15.41
N GLN A 230 -3.27 -8.05 15.38
CA GLN A 230 -4.59 -7.84 15.98
C GLN A 230 -5.68 -8.56 15.18
N ALA A 231 -5.67 -8.45 13.86
CA ALA A 231 -6.62 -9.14 12.99
C ALA A 231 -6.57 -10.67 13.18
N ILE A 232 -5.35 -11.23 13.28
CA ILE A 232 -5.13 -12.65 13.56
C ILE A 232 -5.69 -13.03 14.94
N ALA A 233 -5.37 -12.25 15.99
CA ALA A 233 -5.84 -12.49 17.34
C ALA A 233 -7.37 -12.39 17.43
N MET A 234 -7.96 -11.37 16.80
CA MET A 234 -9.40 -11.16 16.77
C MET A 234 -10.14 -12.32 16.10
N ARG A 235 -9.66 -12.78 14.92
CA ARG A 235 -10.27 -13.93 14.26
C ARG A 235 -10.23 -15.19 15.14
N LYS A 236 -9.11 -15.48 15.80
CA LYS A 236 -9.00 -16.61 16.74
C LYS A 236 -9.96 -16.47 17.93
N GLN A 237 -10.09 -15.26 18.48
CA GLN A 237 -11.02 -15.00 19.59
C GLN A 237 -12.49 -15.09 19.16
N MET A 238 -12.85 -14.69 17.93
CA MET A 238 -14.19 -14.91 17.37
C MET A 238 -14.52 -16.41 17.33
N VAL A 239 -13.56 -17.24 16.86
CA VAL A 239 -13.74 -18.70 16.85
C VAL A 239 -13.91 -19.25 18.27
N SER A 240 -13.08 -18.83 19.21
CA SER A 240 -13.16 -19.27 20.62
C SER A 240 -14.47 -18.83 21.30
N ALA A 241 -15.05 -17.71 20.87
CA ALA A 241 -16.34 -17.21 21.36
C ALA A 241 -17.54 -17.85 20.64
N ASP A 242 -17.30 -18.79 19.71
CA ASP A 242 -18.34 -19.35 18.84
C ASP A 242 -19.16 -18.22 18.17
N PHE A 243 -18.47 -17.22 17.66
CA PHE A 243 -19.06 -16.10 16.90
C PHE A 243 -18.66 -16.17 15.43
N GLN A 244 -19.64 -16.38 14.58
CA GLN A 244 -19.45 -16.55 13.14
C GLN A 244 -20.36 -15.56 12.38
N PRO A 245 -19.90 -14.35 12.07
CA PRO A 245 -20.66 -13.43 11.23
C PRO A 245 -20.80 -14.02 9.82
N LYS A 246 -21.84 -13.62 9.07
CA LYS A 246 -21.98 -14.03 7.66
C LYS A 246 -20.91 -13.37 6.76
N ILE A 247 -20.48 -12.17 7.14
CA ILE A 247 -19.45 -11.37 6.44
C ILE A 247 -18.46 -10.82 7.46
N LEU A 248 -17.21 -11.04 7.17
CA LEU A 248 -16.10 -10.49 7.94
C LEU A 248 -15.15 -9.77 6.96
N VAL A 249 -15.01 -8.46 7.15
CA VAL A 249 -14.05 -7.62 6.44
C VAL A 249 -12.94 -7.26 7.41
N MET A 250 -11.69 -7.50 7.07
CA MET A 250 -10.54 -7.15 7.89
C MET A 250 -9.54 -6.33 7.06
N GLU A 251 -9.70 -5.02 7.11
CA GLU A 251 -8.84 -4.10 6.39
C GLU A 251 -7.44 -4.03 7.01
N LYS A 252 -6.45 -3.71 6.19
CA LYS A 252 -5.04 -3.58 6.57
C LYS A 252 -4.45 -4.87 7.16
N GLY A 253 -5.08 -5.41 8.22
CA GLY A 253 -4.60 -6.58 8.94
C GLY A 253 -4.66 -7.89 8.17
N ALA A 254 -5.59 -8.02 7.23
CA ALA A 254 -5.73 -9.22 6.40
C ALA A 254 -5.02 -9.13 5.03
N GLU A 255 -4.33 -8.03 4.73
CA GLU A 255 -3.68 -7.86 3.43
C GLU A 255 -2.42 -8.74 3.25
N PRO A 256 -1.48 -8.83 4.22
CA PRO A 256 -0.29 -9.64 4.05
C PRO A 256 -0.57 -11.14 4.09
N GLU A 257 0.11 -11.94 3.24
CA GLU A 257 0.01 -13.40 3.21
C GLU A 257 0.20 -14.06 4.58
N GLN A 258 1.02 -13.47 5.43
CA GLN A 258 1.22 -13.96 6.80
C GLN A 258 -0.07 -14.09 7.60
N PHE A 259 -1.10 -13.29 7.30
CA PHE A 259 -2.44 -13.40 7.90
C PHE A 259 -3.07 -14.76 7.55
N ALA A 260 -3.15 -15.08 6.26
CA ALA A 260 -3.71 -16.36 5.82
C ALA A 260 -2.85 -17.55 6.27
N ARG A 261 -1.53 -17.40 6.26
CA ARG A 261 -0.61 -18.45 6.75
C ARG A 261 -0.78 -18.73 8.23
N ALA A 262 -1.00 -17.68 9.06
CA ALA A 262 -1.21 -17.83 10.50
C ALA A 262 -2.57 -18.41 10.88
N LEU A 263 -3.58 -18.25 10.02
CA LEU A 263 -4.95 -18.68 10.26
C LEU A 263 -5.31 -19.98 9.51
N GLY A 264 -4.60 -20.32 8.44
CA GLY A 264 -4.94 -21.45 7.58
C GLY A 264 -6.39 -21.32 7.07
N LYS A 265 -7.17 -22.37 7.18
CA LYS A 265 -8.58 -22.39 6.75
C LYS A 265 -9.48 -21.35 7.45
N LEU A 266 -9.09 -20.84 8.61
CA LEU A 266 -9.84 -19.80 9.30
C LEU A 266 -9.80 -18.45 8.56
N SER A 267 -8.91 -18.28 7.59
CA SER A 267 -8.87 -17.10 6.73
C SER A 267 -9.88 -17.17 5.56
N ASP A 268 -10.30 -18.36 5.16
CA ASP A 268 -11.19 -18.52 4.01
C ASP A 268 -12.50 -17.75 4.21
N GLY A 269 -12.90 -17.01 3.18
CA GLY A 269 -14.09 -16.18 3.17
C GLY A 269 -13.91 -14.78 3.78
N ILE A 270 -12.79 -14.47 4.42
CA ILE A 270 -12.50 -13.13 4.95
C ILE A 270 -12.23 -12.17 3.79
N LEU A 271 -12.95 -11.04 3.79
CA LEU A 271 -12.82 -9.98 2.80
C LEU A 271 -11.77 -8.97 3.25
N VAL A 272 -11.10 -8.39 2.28
CA VAL A 272 -10.13 -7.30 2.45
C VAL A 272 -10.23 -6.34 1.27
N GLY A 273 -10.01 -5.06 1.50
CA GLY A 273 -9.91 -4.08 0.43
C GLY A 273 -8.74 -4.39 -0.48
N GLY A 274 -8.93 -4.16 -1.75
CA GLY A 274 -7.91 -4.39 -2.76
C GLY A 274 -7.91 -3.31 -3.82
N TYR A 275 -6.81 -3.19 -4.54
CA TYR A 275 -6.66 -2.23 -5.63
C TYR A 275 -5.80 -2.77 -6.76
N TRP A 276 -5.18 -3.94 -6.59
CA TRP A 276 -4.36 -4.54 -7.61
C TRP A 276 -4.36 -6.07 -7.55
N ASP A 277 -4.37 -6.67 -8.74
CA ASP A 277 -4.21 -8.10 -8.97
C ASP A 277 -3.43 -8.28 -10.29
N PRO A 278 -2.53 -9.28 -10.42
CA PRO A 278 -1.79 -9.55 -11.66
C PRO A 278 -2.67 -9.77 -12.90
N SER A 279 -3.94 -10.16 -12.70
CA SER A 279 -4.91 -10.35 -13.79
C SER A 279 -5.50 -9.05 -14.33
N PHE A 280 -5.26 -7.91 -13.65
CA PHE A 280 -5.76 -6.63 -14.13
C PHE A 280 -5.07 -6.20 -15.43
N PRO A 281 -5.80 -5.54 -16.35
CA PRO A 281 -5.29 -5.23 -17.69
C PRO A 281 -4.32 -4.04 -17.69
N TYR A 282 -3.40 -3.99 -16.71
CA TYR A 282 -2.40 -2.93 -16.62
C TYR A 282 -1.06 -3.39 -17.18
N PRO A 283 -0.29 -2.47 -17.82
CA PRO A 283 1.00 -2.83 -18.43
C PRO A 283 1.97 -3.44 -17.40
N GLY A 284 2.42 -4.66 -17.65
CA GLY A 284 3.39 -5.34 -16.80
C GLY A 284 2.83 -5.97 -15.51
N ALA A 285 1.52 -5.84 -15.23
CA ALA A 285 0.93 -6.38 -14.00
C ALA A 285 1.12 -7.89 -13.86
N ALA A 286 0.79 -8.66 -14.90
CA ALA A 286 0.95 -10.11 -14.91
C ALA A 286 2.41 -10.55 -14.73
N ASP A 287 3.35 -9.86 -15.37
CA ASP A 287 4.78 -10.17 -15.30
C ASP A 287 5.36 -9.85 -13.93
N LEU A 288 4.93 -8.73 -13.32
CA LEU A 288 5.35 -8.34 -11.97
C LEU A 288 4.90 -9.38 -10.94
N GLY A 289 3.64 -9.82 -11.00
CA GLY A 289 3.12 -10.86 -10.10
C GLY A 289 3.87 -12.19 -10.24
N LYS A 290 4.06 -12.69 -11.47
CA LYS A 290 4.83 -13.92 -11.73
C LYS A 290 6.27 -13.82 -11.23
N ARG A 291 6.90 -12.68 -11.42
CA ARG A 291 8.27 -12.42 -10.99
C ARG A 291 8.36 -12.47 -9.47
N PHE A 292 7.46 -11.80 -8.75
CA PHE A 292 7.40 -11.85 -7.29
C PHE A 292 7.24 -13.27 -6.77
N GLU A 293 6.26 -14.03 -7.28
CA GLU A 293 6.02 -15.43 -6.88
C GLU A 293 7.25 -16.32 -7.15
N SER A 294 7.91 -16.11 -8.29
CA SER A 294 9.12 -16.85 -8.65
C SER A 294 10.30 -16.56 -7.74
N GLU A 295 10.53 -15.28 -7.41
CA GLU A 295 11.70 -14.84 -6.62
C GLU A 295 11.48 -15.07 -5.11
N MET A 296 10.29 -14.72 -4.61
CA MET A 296 10.01 -14.72 -3.17
C MET A 296 9.36 -16.01 -2.66
N LYS A 297 8.85 -16.88 -3.57
CA LYS A 297 8.12 -18.11 -3.21
C LYS A 297 6.92 -17.84 -2.28
N GLN A 298 6.27 -16.72 -2.50
CA GLN A 298 5.11 -16.24 -1.76
C GLN A 298 4.02 -15.81 -2.73
N THR A 299 2.77 -15.80 -2.27
CA THR A 299 1.67 -15.21 -3.02
C THR A 299 1.90 -13.70 -3.15
N GLN A 300 1.61 -13.15 -4.34
CA GLN A 300 1.74 -11.70 -4.56
C GLN A 300 0.80 -10.92 -3.65
N SER A 301 1.22 -9.69 -3.36
CA SER A 301 0.43 -8.69 -2.65
C SER A 301 0.27 -7.45 -3.52
N GLN A 302 -0.82 -6.73 -3.35
CA GLN A 302 -1.05 -5.43 -4.00
C GLN A 302 0.09 -4.43 -3.72
N HIS A 303 0.74 -4.53 -2.55
CA HIS A 303 1.84 -3.65 -2.15
C HIS A 303 3.13 -3.82 -2.96
N ILE A 304 3.26 -4.85 -3.78
CA ILE A 304 4.36 -4.90 -4.74
C ILE A 304 4.12 -3.97 -5.93
N ALA A 305 2.86 -3.77 -6.30
CA ALA A 305 2.51 -2.94 -7.45
C ALA A 305 2.53 -1.44 -7.11
N ASP A 306 2.02 -1.03 -5.95
CA ASP A 306 2.07 0.36 -5.51
C ASP A 306 3.52 0.83 -5.31
N SER A 307 4.34 0.05 -4.62
CA SER A 307 5.74 0.37 -4.38
C SER A 307 6.56 0.35 -5.68
N TYR A 308 6.40 -0.64 -6.53
CA TYR A 308 7.04 -0.64 -7.84
C TYR A 308 6.63 0.60 -8.65
N THR A 309 5.34 0.98 -8.63
CA THR A 309 4.82 2.17 -9.32
C THR A 309 5.37 3.46 -8.72
N ALA A 310 5.40 3.60 -7.39
CA ALA A 310 5.97 4.80 -6.74
C ALA A 310 7.43 5.02 -7.17
N ALA A 311 8.23 3.94 -7.23
CA ALA A 311 9.59 4.01 -7.75
C ALA A 311 9.62 4.37 -9.25
N GLN A 312 8.75 3.77 -10.09
CA GLN A 312 8.68 4.11 -11.52
C GLN A 312 8.34 5.59 -11.73
N VAL A 313 7.35 6.12 -11.00
CA VAL A 313 6.96 7.54 -11.08
C VAL A 313 8.14 8.44 -10.74
N LEU A 314 8.87 8.11 -9.68
CA LEU A 314 10.03 8.90 -9.27
C LEU A 314 11.16 8.84 -10.30
N LEU A 315 11.48 7.65 -10.83
CA LEU A 315 12.50 7.46 -11.85
C LEU A 315 12.15 8.18 -13.18
N ASP A 316 10.89 8.07 -13.62
CA ASP A 316 10.38 8.79 -14.79
C ASP A 316 10.48 10.32 -14.57
N ALA A 317 10.17 10.80 -13.36
CA ALA A 317 10.24 12.22 -13.05
C ALA A 317 11.67 12.76 -13.06
N ILE A 318 12.64 12.03 -12.50
CA ILE A 318 14.07 12.40 -12.52
C ILE A 318 14.56 12.48 -13.98
N SER A 319 14.21 11.49 -14.79
CA SER A 319 14.58 11.48 -16.23
C SER A 319 13.94 12.65 -16.98
N LYS A 320 12.63 12.90 -16.79
CA LYS A 320 11.92 14.02 -17.44
C LYS A 320 12.40 15.38 -16.97
N ALA A 321 12.82 15.52 -15.71
CA ALA A 321 13.42 16.74 -15.20
C ALA A 321 14.77 17.07 -15.86
N GLY A 322 15.45 16.05 -16.42
CA GLY A 322 16.79 16.16 -16.98
C GLY A 322 17.81 16.71 -15.98
N SER A 323 17.56 16.51 -14.67
CA SER A 323 18.31 17.13 -13.59
C SER A 323 18.08 16.37 -12.28
N VAL A 324 19.05 16.42 -11.37
CA VAL A 324 18.91 15.97 -9.98
C VAL A 324 18.47 17.11 -9.03
N ASP A 325 18.13 18.26 -9.58
CA ASP A 325 17.56 19.37 -8.83
C ASP A 325 16.18 18.98 -8.27
N ARG A 326 16.01 19.17 -6.96
CA ARG A 326 14.83 18.69 -6.20
C ARG A 326 13.54 19.37 -6.64
N ASP A 327 13.58 20.67 -6.95
CA ASP A 327 12.41 21.42 -7.40
C ASP A 327 11.97 20.95 -8.79
N LYS A 328 12.92 20.73 -9.70
CA LYS A 328 12.63 20.22 -11.05
C LYS A 328 12.08 18.79 -11.01
N ILE A 329 12.59 17.93 -10.13
CA ILE A 329 12.06 16.58 -9.94
C ILE A 329 10.62 16.68 -9.41
N ASN A 330 10.40 17.52 -8.40
CA ASN A 330 9.08 17.74 -7.80
C ASN A 330 8.05 18.21 -8.84
N ASP A 331 8.41 19.19 -9.67
CA ASP A 331 7.57 19.68 -10.77
C ASP A 331 7.28 18.60 -11.81
N ALA A 332 8.23 17.72 -12.08
CA ALA A 332 8.07 16.61 -13.01
C ALA A 332 7.14 15.54 -12.47
N ILE A 333 7.16 15.26 -11.15
CA ILE A 333 6.21 14.35 -10.50
C ILE A 333 4.78 14.86 -10.68
N GLY A 334 4.53 16.16 -10.42
CA GLY A 334 3.21 16.78 -10.57
C GLY A 334 2.64 16.72 -11.99
N LYS A 335 3.49 16.54 -13.00
CA LYS A 335 3.08 16.39 -14.41
C LYS A 335 2.89 14.94 -14.83
N THR A 336 2.95 13.98 -13.90
CA THR A 336 2.71 12.57 -14.22
C THR A 336 1.28 12.36 -14.68
N ASN A 337 1.14 11.75 -15.88
CA ASN A 337 -0.12 11.28 -16.42
C ASN A 337 0.18 10.07 -17.31
N LYS A 338 0.17 8.87 -16.71
CA LYS A 338 0.59 7.63 -17.39
C LYS A 338 -0.03 6.43 -16.69
N THR A 339 -0.30 5.37 -17.43
CA THR A 339 -0.70 4.07 -16.86
C THR A 339 0.55 3.27 -16.50
N TYR A 340 0.63 2.89 -15.24
CA TYR A 340 1.67 2.03 -14.65
C TYR A 340 1.11 0.65 -14.30
N VAL A 341 1.91 -0.19 -13.65
CA VAL A 341 1.47 -1.55 -13.28
C VAL A 341 0.31 -1.54 -12.29
N VAL A 342 0.16 -0.50 -11.46
CA VAL A 342 -0.96 -0.34 -10.52
C VAL A 342 -2.21 0.26 -11.17
N GLY A 343 -2.07 0.76 -12.41
CA GLY A 343 -3.12 1.44 -13.15
C GLY A 343 -2.75 2.88 -13.53
N PRO A 344 -3.74 3.70 -13.90
CA PRO A 344 -3.50 5.09 -14.26
C PRO A 344 -3.06 5.92 -13.05
N VAL A 345 -2.00 6.72 -13.24
CA VAL A 345 -1.48 7.68 -12.27
C VAL A 345 -1.51 9.07 -12.87
N ALA A 346 -2.27 9.95 -12.24
CA ALA A 346 -2.33 11.37 -12.55
C ALA A 346 -2.59 12.15 -11.26
N PHE A 347 -1.64 12.98 -10.86
CA PHE A 347 -1.76 13.73 -9.61
C PHE A 347 -2.70 14.93 -9.73
N ASP A 348 -3.50 15.13 -8.69
CA ASP A 348 -4.34 16.30 -8.50
C ASP A 348 -3.60 17.44 -7.76
N ALA A 349 -4.32 18.55 -7.52
CA ALA A 349 -3.79 19.71 -6.79
C ALA A 349 -3.47 19.41 -5.30
N ALA A 350 -3.96 18.31 -4.77
CA ALA A 350 -3.66 17.85 -3.42
C ALA A 350 -2.45 16.91 -3.37
N HIS A 351 -1.75 16.72 -4.50
CA HIS A 351 -0.62 15.83 -4.66
C HIS A 351 -0.99 14.35 -4.51
N THR A 352 -2.22 13.99 -4.85
CA THR A 352 -2.72 12.62 -4.73
C THR A 352 -3.12 12.06 -6.10
N SER A 353 -2.94 10.74 -6.25
CA SER A 353 -3.44 9.99 -7.40
C SER A 353 -4.22 8.78 -6.93
N ARG A 354 -5.51 8.74 -7.29
CA ARG A 354 -6.46 7.72 -6.83
C ARG A 354 -6.37 6.44 -7.64
N ILE A 355 -6.19 5.32 -6.96
CA ILE A 355 -6.24 3.97 -7.53
C ILE A 355 -7.66 3.41 -7.36
N PRO A 356 -8.25 2.79 -8.42
CA PRO A 356 -9.57 2.18 -8.32
C PRO A 356 -9.60 0.99 -7.38
N ILE A 357 -10.52 1.00 -6.41
CA ILE A 357 -10.67 -0.06 -5.40
C ILE A 357 -11.22 -1.37 -6.00
N ALA A 358 -10.90 -2.47 -5.36
CA ALA A 358 -11.47 -3.78 -5.52
C ALA A 358 -11.79 -4.38 -4.14
N VAL A 359 -12.50 -5.49 -4.09
CA VAL A 359 -12.64 -6.32 -2.89
C VAL A 359 -12.01 -7.66 -3.19
N MET A 360 -11.09 -8.05 -2.34
CA MET A 360 -10.46 -9.36 -2.37
C MET A 360 -11.02 -10.24 -1.26
N GLN A 361 -10.88 -11.54 -1.43
CA GLN A 361 -11.28 -12.54 -0.44
C GLN A 361 -10.21 -13.62 -0.34
N TRP A 362 -9.85 -13.99 0.85
CA TRP A 362 -9.00 -15.17 1.05
C TRP A 362 -9.77 -16.43 0.70
N GLN A 363 -9.23 -17.24 -0.20
CA GLN A 363 -9.76 -18.51 -0.67
C GLN A 363 -8.59 -19.49 -0.85
N ASP A 364 -8.57 -20.58 -0.09
CA ASP A 364 -7.50 -21.59 -0.13
C ASP A 364 -6.09 -21.00 -0.03
N GLY A 365 -5.91 -20.01 0.87
CA GLY A 365 -4.64 -19.34 1.13
C GLY A 365 -4.20 -18.32 0.06
N LYS A 366 -5.09 -17.95 -0.88
CA LYS A 366 -4.85 -16.95 -1.91
C LYS A 366 -5.83 -15.79 -1.78
N ALA A 367 -5.37 -14.59 -2.01
CA ALA A 367 -6.24 -13.43 -2.15
C ALA A 367 -6.83 -13.43 -3.58
N VAL A 368 -8.14 -13.60 -3.67
CA VAL A 368 -8.90 -13.68 -4.93
C VAL A 368 -9.72 -12.42 -5.09
N THR A 369 -9.61 -11.73 -6.21
CA THR A 369 -10.45 -10.56 -6.49
C THR A 369 -11.88 -11.03 -6.75
N VAL A 370 -12.82 -10.59 -5.91
CA VAL A 370 -14.23 -10.98 -5.99
C VAL A 370 -15.14 -9.83 -6.42
N TRP A 371 -14.66 -8.59 -6.40
CA TRP A 371 -15.42 -7.42 -6.85
C TRP A 371 -14.46 -6.29 -7.27
N PRO A 372 -14.81 -5.44 -8.25
CA PRO A 372 -16.04 -5.44 -9.06
C PRO A 372 -16.10 -6.62 -10.04
N LYS A 373 -17.30 -6.97 -10.50
CA LYS A 373 -17.54 -8.18 -11.31
C LYS A 373 -16.78 -8.24 -12.63
N ASP A 374 -16.52 -7.10 -13.23
CA ASP A 374 -15.78 -6.95 -14.49
C ASP A 374 -14.26 -7.18 -14.34
N ARG A 375 -13.72 -7.11 -13.13
CA ARG A 375 -12.32 -7.38 -12.79
C ARG A 375 -12.14 -8.59 -11.88
N ALA A 376 -13.23 -9.24 -11.47
CA ALA A 376 -13.18 -10.39 -10.58
C ALA A 376 -12.57 -11.62 -11.28
N ASN A 377 -11.65 -12.29 -10.60
CA ASN A 377 -11.06 -13.57 -11.03
C ASN A 377 -11.61 -14.76 -10.23
N GLY A 378 -12.54 -14.52 -9.31
CA GLY A 378 -13.28 -15.52 -8.55
C GLY A 378 -14.67 -15.03 -8.10
N LYS A 379 -15.45 -15.95 -7.50
CA LYS A 379 -16.74 -15.62 -6.89
C LYS A 379 -16.60 -15.52 -5.38
N PRO A 380 -17.35 -14.62 -4.70
CA PRO A 380 -17.30 -14.57 -3.25
C PRO A 380 -17.83 -15.86 -2.60
N ILE A 381 -17.12 -16.35 -1.61
CA ILE A 381 -17.61 -17.37 -0.68
C ILE A 381 -18.54 -16.66 0.30
N PHE A 382 -19.78 -17.11 0.38
CA PHE A 382 -20.80 -16.57 1.28
C PHE A 382 -21.78 -17.67 1.73
N PRO A 383 -22.17 -17.74 3.01
CA PRO A 383 -21.62 -16.97 4.13
C PRO A 383 -20.18 -17.33 4.46
N LEU A 384 -19.54 -16.57 5.37
CA LEU A 384 -18.20 -16.91 5.92
C LEU A 384 -18.19 -18.36 6.38
N PRO A 385 -17.26 -19.22 5.92
CA PRO A 385 -17.23 -20.64 6.25
C PRO A 385 -17.13 -20.89 7.76
N ALA A 386 -17.83 -21.94 8.23
CA ALA A 386 -17.73 -22.34 9.63
C ALA A 386 -16.28 -22.70 10.00
N ALA A 387 -15.84 -22.23 11.14
CA ALA A 387 -14.56 -22.65 11.73
C ALA A 387 -14.65 -24.13 12.12
N ARG A 388 -13.95 -25.00 11.38
CA ARG A 388 -13.84 -26.44 11.67
C ARG A 388 -12.42 -26.80 12.06
#